data_04194fe18124f2c99a93f202d3d2102e
#
_entry.id   04194fe18124f2c99a93f202d3d2102e
#
_cell.length_a   1.000
_cell.length_b   1.000
_cell.length_c   1.000
_cell.angle_alpha   90.00
_cell.angle_beta   90.00
_cell.angle_gamma   90.00
#
_symmetry.space_group_name_H-M   'P 1'
#
loop_
_entity.id
_entity.type
_entity.pdbx_description
1 polymer ?
#
loop_
_entity_poly.entity_id
_entity_poly.type
_entity_poly.pdbx_seq_one_letter_code
_entity_poly.pdbx_strand_id
1 'polypeptide(L)'
;MTRKIAIIGAGPAGYTLAQELVKTENEYQIDIFDKEAEIGGAIYTGIPEYRMPKIFLEKAYNGLIEAGVKFHFNTFVDQTMFKELQTNYDYVVVAIGAQIENTFGFETGNGVVAGLTLLYDLNINHKQEDFKKYKKAIVWGGGNVAMDCARSLVRIIDDVTIVYRRSLQEMPASPAEIKACEKEGVKIAFLNNIKDILKDETEMFVVFKLRKWNLEKWMNLEEQAATK
;
A
#
# COMPACT_ATOMS: atom_id res chain seq x y z
N MET A 1 36.93 1.02 -15.17
CA MET A 1 36.35 -0.26 -14.71
C MET A 1 34.87 -0.04 -14.48
N THR A 2 34.01 -0.79 -15.16
CA THR A 2 32.55 -0.77 -14.97
C THR A 2 32.22 -1.29 -13.58
N ARG A 3 31.50 -0.52 -12.76
CA ARG A 3 31.08 -0.94 -11.41
C ARG A 3 29.74 -1.65 -11.48
N LYS A 4 29.57 -2.70 -10.68
CA LYS A 4 28.34 -3.50 -10.60
C LYS A 4 27.50 -3.05 -9.43
N ILE A 5 26.23 -2.78 -9.67
CA ILE A 5 25.27 -2.34 -8.66
C ILE A 5 24.09 -3.32 -8.64
N ALA A 6 23.82 -3.90 -7.48
CA ALA A 6 22.58 -4.64 -7.20
C ALA A 6 21.60 -3.73 -6.47
N ILE A 7 20.37 -3.63 -6.96
CA ILE A 7 19.29 -2.90 -6.32
C ILE A 7 18.21 -3.91 -5.91
N ILE A 8 17.91 -4.00 -4.62
CA ILE A 8 16.90 -4.90 -4.09
C ILE A 8 15.60 -4.12 -3.91
N GLY A 9 14.63 -4.36 -4.77
CA GLY A 9 13.35 -3.69 -4.88
C GLY A 9 13.23 -2.81 -6.12
N ALA A 10 12.28 -3.14 -7.00
CA ALA A 10 11.90 -2.39 -8.21
C ALA A 10 10.78 -1.37 -7.93
N GLY A 11 10.58 -0.98 -6.69
CA GLY A 11 9.68 0.10 -6.29
C GLY A 11 10.21 1.48 -6.66
N PRO A 12 9.46 2.57 -6.33
CA PRO A 12 9.84 3.94 -6.71
C PRO A 12 11.29 4.31 -6.37
N ALA A 13 11.77 3.93 -5.20
CA ALA A 13 13.16 4.23 -4.80
C ALA A 13 14.18 3.51 -5.69
N GLY A 14 13.96 2.20 -5.95
CA GLY A 14 14.90 1.38 -6.72
C GLY A 14 14.98 1.78 -8.19
N TYR A 15 13.83 1.88 -8.87
CA TYR A 15 13.86 2.23 -10.29
C TYR A 15 14.27 3.70 -10.55
N THR A 16 13.91 4.63 -9.65
CA THR A 16 14.35 6.02 -9.78
C THR A 16 15.86 6.13 -9.60
N LEU A 17 16.44 5.40 -8.64
CA LEU A 17 17.90 5.32 -8.50
C LEU A 17 18.55 4.82 -9.80
N ALA A 18 18.02 3.74 -10.38
CA ALA A 18 18.54 3.22 -11.64
C ALA A 18 18.43 4.27 -12.77
N GLN A 19 17.30 4.98 -12.87
CA GLN A 19 17.10 6.05 -13.85
C GLN A 19 18.13 7.21 -13.70
N GLU A 20 18.50 7.54 -12.46
CA GLU A 20 19.52 8.57 -12.24
C GLU A 20 20.93 8.04 -12.54
N LEU A 21 21.23 6.80 -12.18
CA LEU A 21 22.54 6.20 -12.45
C LEU A 21 22.83 6.06 -13.93
N VAL A 22 21.85 5.68 -14.76
CA VAL A 22 22.06 5.56 -16.23
C VAL A 22 22.28 6.89 -16.94
N LYS A 23 21.96 8.02 -16.30
CA LYS A 23 22.20 9.36 -16.84
C LYS A 23 23.62 9.86 -16.54
N THR A 24 24.35 9.19 -15.65
CA THR A 24 25.72 9.63 -15.27
C THR A 24 26.70 9.26 -16.34
N GLU A 25 27.84 9.97 -16.37
CA GLU A 25 28.96 9.64 -17.25
C GLU A 25 29.72 8.36 -16.85
N ASN A 26 29.42 7.82 -15.66
CA ASN A 26 30.01 6.59 -15.16
C ASN A 26 29.33 5.37 -15.79
N GLU A 27 30.12 4.40 -16.18
CA GLU A 27 29.60 3.10 -16.65
C GLU A 27 29.23 2.21 -15.45
N TYR A 28 27.94 1.92 -15.29
CA TYR A 28 27.43 0.99 -14.31
C TYR A 28 26.76 -0.21 -14.97
N GLN A 29 27.04 -1.40 -14.46
CA GLN A 29 26.19 -2.56 -14.69
C GLN A 29 25.16 -2.61 -13.55
N ILE A 30 23.89 -2.46 -13.88
CA ILE A 30 22.80 -2.37 -12.88
C ILE A 30 21.90 -3.59 -13.02
N ASP A 31 21.72 -4.32 -11.92
CA ASP A 31 20.81 -5.43 -11.78
C ASP A 31 19.78 -5.10 -10.68
N ILE A 32 18.49 -5.18 -11.01
CA ILE A 32 17.38 -4.92 -10.07
C ILE A 32 16.68 -6.24 -9.76
N PHE A 33 16.52 -6.57 -8.48
CA PHE A 33 15.89 -7.79 -7.99
C PHE A 33 14.57 -7.41 -7.29
N ASP A 34 13.47 -8.05 -7.68
CA ASP A 34 12.18 -7.86 -7.01
C ASP A 34 11.41 -9.18 -6.90
N LYS A 35 10.71 -9.35 -5.78
CA LYS A 35 9.84 -10.51 -5.54
C LYS A 35 8.59 -10.49 -6.41
N GLU A 36 8.13 -9.32 -6.84
CA GLU A 36 6.99 -9.16 -7.73
C GLU A 36 7.36 -9.43 -9.19
N ALA A 37 6.33 -9.60 -10.03
CA ALA A 37 6.50 -9.87 -11.47
C ALA A 37 6.75 -8.59 -12.28
N GLU A 38 6.54 -7.42 -11.69
CA GLU A 38 6.52 -6.14 -12.38
C GLU A 38 7.19 -5.03 -11.58
N ILE A 39 7.65 -4.00 -12.29
CA ILE A 39 8.20 -2.78 -11.73
C ILE A 39 7.09 -1.96 -11.03
N GLY A 40 7.45 -1.21 -10.00
CA GLY A 40 6.60 -0.19 -9.39
C GLY A 40 6.35 -0.36 -7.91
N GLY A 41 6.56 -1.58 -7.36
CA GLY A 41 6.35 -1.85 -5.93
C GLY A 41 4.98 -1.38 -5.45
N ALA A 42 4.89 -0.54 -4.42
CA ALA A 42 3.63 -0.05 -3.88
C ALA A 42 2.75 0.73 -4.89
N ILE A 43 3.33 1.33 -5.93
CA ILE A 43 2.56 1.95 -7.02
C ILE A 43 1.83 0.89 -7.84
N TYR A 44 2.51 -0.23 -8.11
CA TYR A 44 1.93 -1.34 -8.87
C TYR A 44 0.91 -2.12 -8.04
N THR A 45 1.27 -2.50 -6.83
CA THR A 45 0.46 -3.38 -5.98
C THR A 45 -0.67 -2.66 -5.25
N GLY A 46 -0.44 -1.41 -4.81
CA GLY A 46 -1.32 -0.71 -3.89
C GLY A 46 -2.20 0.37 -4.53
N ILE A 47 -1.74 1.08 -5.58
CA ILE A 47 -2.54 2.14 -6.19
C ILE A 47 -3.44 1.54 -7.28
N PRO A 48 -4.79 1.73 -7.22
CA PRO A 48 -5.69 1.21 -8.23
C PRO A 48 -5.48 1.84 -9.62
N GLU A 49 -5.73 1.07 -10.68
CA GLU A 49 -5.56 1.47 -12.09
C GLU A 49 -6.35 2.74 -12.44
N TYR A 50 -7.59 2.88 -11.94
CA TYR A 50 -8.42 4.07 -12.19
C TYR A 50 -7.86 5.36 -11.58
N ARG A 51 -6.94 5.25 -10.60
CA ARG A 51 -6.25 6.38 -9.98
C ARG A 51 -4.93 6.69 -10.64
N MET A 52 -4.19 5.66 -11.02
CA MET A 52 -2.89 5.77 -11.68
C MET A 52 -2.70 4.68 -12.72
N PRO A 53 -2.85 5.00 -14.01
CA PRO A 53 -2.62 4.04 -15.10
C PRO A 53 -1.21 3.48 -15.09
N LYS A 54 -1.07 2.16 -15.20
CA LYS A 54 0.22 1.46 -15.11
C LYS A 54 1.13 1.69 -16.33
N ILE A 55 0.63 2.28 -17.40
CA ILE A 55 1.43 2.66 -18.60
C ILE A 55 2.65 3.51 -18.25
N PHE A 56 2.60 4.27 -17.14
CA PHE A 56 3.76 5.04 -16.68
C PHE A 56 4.90 4.16 -16.18
N LEU A 57 4.56 3.02 -15.56
CA LEU A 57 5.54 2.02 -15.11
C LEU A 57 6.17 1.28 -16.29
N GLU A 58 5.37 0.94 -17.31
CA GLU A 58 5.87 0.34 -18.54
C GLU A 58 6.88 1.23 -19.25
N LYS A 59 6.62 2.54 -19.33
CA LYS A 59 7.56 3.51 -19.91
C LYS A 59 8.87 3.58 -19.11
N ALA A 60 8.77 3.57 -17.77
CA ALA A 60 9.96 3.57 -16.91
C ALA A 60 10.76 2.28 -17.10
N TYR A 61 10.10 1.13 -17.15
CA TYR A 61 10.72 -0.16 -17.40
C TYR A 61 11.44 -0.22 -18.73
N ASN A 62 10.75 0.12 -19.83
CA ASN A 62 11.32 0.07 -21.18
C ASN A 62 12.54 0.98 -21.31
N GLY A 63 12.49 2.20 -20.77
CA GLY A 63 13.64 3.10 -20.78
C GLY A 63 14.84 2.57 -20.01
N LEU A 64 14.62 1.82 -18.91
CA LEU A 64 15.71 1.19 -18.18
C LEU A 64 16.28 -0.03 -18.91
N ILE A 65 15.43 -0.84 -19.56
CA ILE A 65 15.87 -1.97 -20.41
C ILE A 65 16.72 -1.44 -21.58
N GLU A 66 16.25 -0.40 -22.27
CA GLU A 66 17.00 0.24 -23.36
C GLU A 66 18.36 0.79 -22.90
N ALA A 67 18.44 1.25 -21.66
CA ALA A 67 19.68 1.69 -21.03
C ALA A 67 20.57 0.54 -20.51
N GLY A 68 20.18 -0.72 -20.70
CA GLY A 68 20.97 -1.90 -20.34
C GLY A 68 20.81 -2.39 -18.90
N VAL A 69 19.84 -1.86 -18.14
CA VAL A 69 19.51 -2.35 -16.79
C VAL A 69 18.85 -3.73 -16.89
N LYS A 70 19.28 -4.66 -16.04
CA LYS A 70 18.72 -6.01 -15.97
C LYS A 70 17.74 -6.14 -14.81
N PHE A 71 16.58 -6.74 -15.07
CA PHE A 71 15.58 -7.02 -14.04
C PHE A 71 15.50 -8.52 -13.76
N HIS A 72 15.47 -8.85 -12.49
CA HIS A 72 15.29 -10.20 -11.95
C HIS A 72 14.00 -10.20 -11.12
N PHE A 73 12.87 -10.30 -11.83
CA PHE A 73 11.54 -10.40 -11.22
C PHE A 73 11.28 -11.78 -10.64
N ASN A 74 10.22 -11.91 -9.82
CA ASN A 74 9.87 -13.13 -9.09
C ASN A 74 11.06 -13.67 -8.26
N THR A 75 11.91 -12.77 -7.80
CA THR A 75 13.16 -13.09 -7.10
C THR A 75 13.13 -12.48 -5.69
N PHE A 76 12.87 -13.31 -4.70
CA PHE A 76 12.95 -12.92 -3.30
C PHE A 76 14.39 -13.00 -2.82
N VAL A 77 14.98 -11.87 -2.45
CA VAL A 77 16.34 -11.82 -1.91
C VAL A 77 16.29 -12.14 -0.41
N ASP A 78 16.61 -13.38 -0.08
CA ASP A 78 16.77 -13.84 1.30
C ASP A 78 18.18 -13.52 1.84
N GLN A 79 18.47 -13.95 3.07
CA GLN A 79 19.76 -13.70 3.72
C GLN A 79 20.93 -14.35 2.96
N THR A 80 20.73 -15.51 2.35
CA THR A 80 21.78 -16.23 1.60
C THR A 80 22.11 -15.47 0.33
N MET A 81 21.10 -15.16 -0.47
CA MET A 81 21.25 -14.40 -1.70
C MET A 81 21.80 -12.99 -1.43
N PHE A 82 21.40 -12.35 -0.33
CA PHE A 82 21.95 -11.04 0.05
C PHE A 82 23.47 -11.09 0.24
N LYS A 83 24.00 -12.13 0.90
CA LYS A 83 25.46 -12.35 1.04
C LYS A 83 26.15 -12.58 -0.29
N GLU A 84 25.52 -13.33 -1.18
CA GLU A 84 26.03 -13.53 -2.55
C GLU A 84 26.10 -12.22 -3.33
N LEU A 85 25.05 -11.37 -3.25
CA LEU A 85 25.08 -10.05 -3.87
C LEU A 85 26.18 -9.17 -3.31
N GLN A 86 26.42 -9.17 -2.00
CA GLN A 86 27.53 -8.44 -1.39
C GLN A 86 28.90 -8.88 -1.87
N THR A 87 29.04 -10.13 -2.30
CA THR A 87 30.29 -10.68 -2.82
C THR A 87 30.49 -10.36 -4.30
N ASN A 88 29.42 -10.34 -5.09
CA ASN A 88 29.45 -10.27 -6.55
C ASN A 88 29.27 -8.86 -7.13
N TYR A 89 28.82 -7.89 -6.30
CA TYR A 89 28.56 -6.51 -6.69
C TYR A 89 29.40 -5.54 -5.87
N ASP A 90 29.81 -4.44 -6.51
CA ASP A 90 30.56 -3.35 -5.83
C ASP A 90 29.66 -2.59 -4.84
N TYR A 91 28.35 -2.49 -5.16
CA TYR A 91 27.34 -1.84 -4.32
C TYR A 91 26.06 -2.67 -4.28
N VAL A 92 25.49 -2.78 -3.08
CA VAL A 92 24.16 -3.37 -2.87
C VAL A 92 23.26 -2.33 -2.22
N VAL A 93 22.18 -1.95 -2.90
CA VAL A 93 21.22 -0.95 -2.44
C VAL A 93 19.94 -1.64 -2.02
N VAL A 94 19.48 -1.38 -0.80
CA VAL A 94 18.24 -1.94 -0.25
C VAL A 94 17.11 -0.93 -0.40
N ALA A 95 16.14 -1.21 -1.29
CA ALA A 95 15.01 -0.36 -1.64
C ALA A 95 13.66 -1.11 -1.53
N ILE A 96 13.53 -1.99 -0.54
CA ILE A 96 12.42 -2.95 -0.36
C ILE A 96 11.11 -2.32 0.12
N GLY A 97 11.09 -1.05 0.48
CA GLY A 97 9.91 -0.36 1.00
C GLY A 97 9.44 -0.85 2.38
N ALA A 98 8.25 -0.39 2.80
CA ALA A 98 7.61 -0.78 4.05
C ALA A 98 6.55 -1.84 3.76
N GLN A 99 6.84 -3.10 4.08
CA GLN A 99 6.00 -4.24 3.73
C GLN A 99 5.06 -4.70 4.85
N ILE A 100 5.27 -4.22 6.09
CA ILE A 100 4.50 -4.65 7.26
C ILE A 100 3.31 -3.71 7.44
N GLU A 101 2.11 -4.28 7.41
CA GLU A 101 0.87 -3.54 7.65
C GLU A 101 0.58 -3.40 9.14
N ASN A 102 -0.03 -2.28 9.50
CA ASN A 102 -0.55 -2.09 10.86
C ASN A 102 -2.02 -2.53 10.91
N THR A 103 -2.27 -3.61 11.60
CA THR A 103 -3.63 -4.15 11.82
C THR A 103 -4.30 -3.62 13.09
N PHE A 104 -3.66 -2.68 13.79
CA PHE A 104 -4.16 -2.11 15.06
C PHE A 104 -4.47 -3.16 16.14
N GLY A 105 -3.80 -4.31 16.10
CA GLY A 105 -3.98 -5.42 17.03
C GLY A 105 -5.17 -6.33 16.73
N PHE A 106 -5.85 -6.15 15.60
CA PHE A 106 -6.89 -7.07 15.16
C PHE A 106 -6.31 -8.20 14.29
N GLU A 107 -6.85 -9.40 14.49
CA GLU A 107 -6.53 -10.54 13.64
C GLU A 107 -7.20 -10.37 12.27
N THR A 108 -6.46 -10.70 11.21
CA THR A 108 -6.99 -10.78 9.85
C THR A 108 -7.62 -12.15 9.61
N GLY A 109 -8.52 -12.22 8.62
CA GLY A 109 -9.31 -13.40 8.30
C GLY A 109 -10.80 -13.18 8.56
N ASN A 110 -11.65 -14.07 8.08
CA ASN A 110 -13.10 -14.08 8.32
C ASN A 110 -13.77 -12.71 8.11
N GLY A 111 -13.49 -12.07 6.97
CA GLY A 111 -14.04 -10.76 6.63
C GLY A 111 -13.22 -9.55 7.13
N VAL A 112 -12.15 -9.77 7.88
CA VAL A 112 -11.20 -8.73 8.30
C VAL A 112 -9.96 -8.81 7.43
N VAL A 113 -9.70 -7.77 6.64
CA VAL A 113 -8.58 -7.72 5.69
C VAL A 113 -7.76 -6.46 5.92
N ALA A 114 -6.45 -6.60 5.92
CA ALA A 114 -5.55 -5.44 5.98
C ALA A 114 -5.60 -4.66 4.64
N GLY A 115 -5.46 -3.33 4.70
CA GLY A 115 -5.74 -2.48 3.54
C GLY A 115 -4.84 -2.73 2.33
N LEU A 116 -3.53 -2.91 2.53
CA LEU A 116 -2.62 -3.20 1.42
C LEU A 116 -2.83 -4.61 0.87
N THR A 117 -3.14 -5.58 1.74
CA THR A 117 -3.53 -6.93 1.31
C THR A 117 -4.78 -6.90 0.44
N LEU A 118 -5.82 -6.13 0.83
CA LEU A 118 -7.01 -5.94 0.01
C LEU A 118 -6.67 -5.36 -1.37
N LEU A 119 -5.87 -4.29 -1.40
CA LEU A 119 -5.48 -3.65 -2.66
C LEU A 119 -4.64 -4.58 -3.54
N TYR A 120 -3.73 -5.34 -2.94
CA TYR A 120 -2.96 -6.36 -3.64
C TYR A 120 -3.88 -7.44 -4.25
N ASP A 121 -4.83 -7.95 -3.48
CA ASP A 121 -5.79 -8.94 -3.95
C ASP A 121 -6.66 -8.42 -5.09
N LEU A 122 -7.08 -7.16 -5.04
CA LEU A 122 -7.89 -6.56 -6.09
C LEU A 122 -7.06 -6.19 -7.34
N ASN A 123 -5.86 -5.64 -7.17
CA ASN A 123 -5.06 -5.12 -8.27
C ASN A 123 -4.26 -6.22 -8.98
N ILE A 124 -3.74 -7.20 -8.24
CA ILE A 124 -2.79 -8.21 -8.74
C ILE A 124 -3.47 -9.57 -8.88
N ASN A 125 -4.17 -10.01 -7.84
CA ASN A 125 -4.80 -11.33 -7.83
C ASN A 125 -6.19 -11.35 -8.48
N HIS A 126 -6.74 -10.18 -8.84
CA HIS A 126 -8.05 -10.01 -9.47
C HIS A 126 -9.20 -10.72 -8.73
N LYS A 127 -9.18 -10.68 -7.39
CA LYS A 127 -10.13 -11.37 -6.51
C LYS A 127 -11.43 -10.59 -6.25
N GLN A 128 -11.91 -9.77 -7.18
CA GLN A 128 -13.14 -8.98 -7.02
C GLN A 128 -14.35 -9.86 -6.69
N GLU A 129 -14.44 -11.05 -7.27
CA GLU A 129 -15.54 -11.98 -7.05
C GLU A 129 -15.64 -12.46 -5.60
N ASP A 130 -14.52 -12.59 -4.91
CA ASP A 130 -14.48 -13.03 -3.51
C ASP A 130 -15.19 -12.05 -2.56
N PHE A 131 -15.29 -10.77 -2.97
CA PHE A 131 -15.90 -9.71 -2.18
C PHE A 131 -17.38 -9.46 -2.50
N LYS A 132 -17.89 -9.94 -3.62
CA LYS A 132 -19.30 -9.76 -4.03
C LYS A 132 -20.31 -10.40 -3.08
N LYS A 133 -19.90 -11.37 -2.28
CA LYS A 133 -20.75 -12.00 -1.27
C LYS A 133 -21.12 -11.04 -0.11
N TYR A 134 -20.37 -9.97 0.09
CA TYR A 134 -20.62 -8.98 1.14
C TYR A 134 -21.56 -7.88 0.63
N LYS A 135 -22.53 -7.48 1.44
CA LYS A 135 -23.45 -6.38 1.14
C LYS A 135 -22.96 -5.04 1.68
N LYS A 136 -22.10 -5.09 2.68
CA LYS A 136 -21.55 -3.91 3.35
C LYS A 136 -20.09 -4.10 3.65
N ALA A 137 -19.34 -2.98 3.57
CA ALA A 137 -17.94 -2.94 3.97
C ALA A 137 -17.67 -1.73 4.85
N ILE A 138 -16.80 -1.91 5.82
CA ILE A 138 -16.26 -0.82 6.64
C ILE A 138 -14.77 -0.72 6.39
N VAL A 139 -14.32 0.46 6.06
CA VAL A 139 -12.89 0.79 5.92
C VAL A 139 -12.48 1.63 7.11
N TRP A 140 -11.56 1.11 7.91
CA TRP A 140 -11.09 1.81 9.11
C TRP A 140 -9.78 2.55 8.83
N GLY A 141 -9.86 3.87 8.76
CA GLY A 141 -8.71 4.74 8.51
C GLY A 141 -9.08 6.01 7.78
N GLY A 142 -8.12 6.93 7.66
CA GLY A 142 -8.32 8.23 7.02
C GLY A 142 -7.17 8.63 6.08
N GLY A 143 -6.26 7.72 5.77
CA GLY A 143 -5.18 7.96 4.80
C GLY A 143 -5.58 7.61 3.36
N ASN A 144 -4.68 7.89 2.41
CA ASN A 144 -4.92 7.57 0.99
C ASN A 144 -5.20 6.09 0.75
N VAL A 145 -4.56 5.17 1.50
CA VAL A 145 -4.84 3.73 1.42
C VAL A 145 -6.30 3.43 1.76
N ALA A 146 -6.88 4.08 2.78
CA ALA A 146 -8.28 3.91 3.13
C ALA A 146 -9.21 4.43 2.01
N MET A 147 -8.84 5.53 1.35
CA MET A 147 -9.59 6.04 0.19
C MET A 147 -9.54 5.05 -0.97
N ASP A 148 -8.36 4.52 -1.29
CA ASP A 148 -8.17 3.52 -2.34
C ASP A 148 -8.96 2.24 -2.06
N CYS A 149 -8.94 1.74 -0.82
CA CYS A 149 -9.73 0.58 -0.40
C CYS A 149 -11.23 0.84 -0.57
N ALA A 150 -11.73 1.96 -0.05
CA ALA A 150 -13.15 2.28 -0.09
C ALA A 150 -13.65 2.49 -1.54
N ARG A 151 -12.89 3.20 -2.35
CA ARG A 151 -13.20 3.43 -3.76
C ARG A 151 -13.15 2.14 -4.59
N SER A 152 -12.23 1.23 -4.28
CA SER A 152 -12.19 -0.09 -4.91
C SER A 152 -13.39 -0.94 -4.51
N LEU A 153 -13.74 -0.92 -3.22
CA LEU A 153 -14.86 -1.71 -2.69
C LEU A 153 -16.22 -1.21 -3.17
N VAL A 154 -16.46 0.10 -3.30
CA VAL A 154 -17.75 0.64 -3.75
C VAL A 154 -18.10 0.26 -5.19
N ARG A 155 -17.13 -0.20 -5.97
CA ARG A 155 -17.32 -0.80 -7.31
C ARG A 155 -17.81 -2.24 -7.25
N ILE A 156 -17.81 -2.86 -6.08
CA ILE A 156 -18.09 -4.29 -5.86
C ILE A 156 -19.22 -4.48 -4.85
N ILE A 157 -19.31 -3.59 -3.86
CA ILE A 157 -20.21 -3.67 -2.70
C ILE A 157 -21.04 -2.39 -2.63
N ASP A 158 -22.36 -2.53 -2.45
CA ASP A 158 -23.31 -1.41 -2.50
C ASP A 158 -23.17 -0.41 -1.34
N ASP A 159 -22.79 -0.87 -0.14
CA ASP A 159 -22.73 -0.04 1.07
C ASP A 159 -21.32 -0.05 1.65
N VAL A 160 -20.54 1.01 1.35
CA VAL A 160 -19.18 1.17 1.85
C VAL A 160 -19.10 2.41 2.74
N THR A 161 -18.59 2.23 3.96
CA THR A 161 -18.42 3.30 4.93
C THR A 161 -16.99 3.36 5.45
N ILE A 162 -16.37 4.53 5.33
CA ILE A 162 -15.11 4.84 6.00
C ILE A 162 -15.40 5.26 7.45
N VAL A 163 -14.73 4.64 8.41
CA VAL A 163 -14.76 5.04 9.82
C VAL A 163 -13.46 5.72 10.16
N TYR A 164 -13.54 6.98 10.56
CA TYR A 164 -12.37 7.77 10.91
C TYR A 164 -12.51 8.42 12.28
N ARG A 165 -11.47 8.28 13.13
CA ARG A 165 -11.53 8.69 14.54
C ARG A 165 -11.52 10.20 14.77
N ARG A 166 -11.03 10.99 13.81
CA ARG A 166 -10.93 12.46 13.89
C ARG A 166 -11.91 13.13 12.95
N SER A 167 -11.83 14.45 12.82
CA SER A 167 -12.63 15.24 11.90
C SER A 167 -12.03 15.25 10.48
N LEU A 168 -12.77 15.85 9.54
CA LEU A 168 -12.31 16.06 8.18
C LEU A 168 -11.01 16.88 8.12
N GLN A 169 -10.87 17.86 9.03
CA GLN A 169 -9.70 18.76 9.03
C GLN A 169 -8.38 18.04 9.32
N GLU A 170 -8.44 16.94 10.07
CA GLU A 170 -7.28 16.17 10.48
C GLU A 170 -7.06 14.93 9.63
N MET A 171 -7.87 14.77 8.59
CA MET A 171 -7.80 13.62 7.70
C MET A 171 -6.53 13.70 6.82
N PRO A 172 -5.61 12.72 6.88
CA PRO A 172 -4.34 12.80 6.16
C PRO A 172 -4.47 12.45 4.66
N ALA A 173 -5.64 11.96 4.22
CA ALA A 173 -5.89 11.71 2.81
C ALA A 173 -5.93 13.03 2.02
N SER A 174 -5.56 12.98 0.75
CA SER A 174 -5.63 14.17 -0.11
C SER A 174 -7.09 14.64 -0.27
N PRO A 175 -7.36 15.95 -0.29
CA PRO A 175 -8.72 16.47 -0.47
C PRO A 175 -9.39 15.99 -1.77
N ALA A 176 -8.60 15.73 -2.80
CA ALA A 176 -9.10 15.21 -4.08
C ALA A 176 -9.64 13.79 -3.94
N GLU A 177 -8.95 12.93 -3.18
CA GLU A 177 -9.36 11.55 -2.93
C GLU A 177 -10.60 11.48 -2.03
N ILE A 178 -10.69 12.35 -1.02
CA ILE A 178 -11.88 12.44 -0.16
C ILE A 178 -13.11 12.81 -0.99
N LYS A 179 -13.00 13.85 -1.84
CA LYS A 179 -14.08 14.25 -2.75
C LYS A 179 -14.45 13.16 -3.75
N ALA A 180 -13.46 12.39 -4.22
CA ALA A 180 -13.73 11.28 -5.13
C ALA A 180 -14.52 10.16 -4.41
N CYS A 181 -14.16 9.80 -3.18
CA CYS A 181 -14.92 8.88 -2.35
C CYS A 181 -16.40 9.31 -2.20
N GLU A 182 -16.65 10.55 -1.85
CA GLU A 182 -18.00 11.08 -1.68
C GLU A 182 -18.81 11.01 -2.98
N LYS A 183 -18.20 11.41 -4.11
CA LYS A 183 -18.84 11.34 -5.44
C LYS A 183 -19.17 9.93 -5.88
N GLU A 184 -18.36 8.96 -5.47
CA GLU A 184 -18.55 7.53 -5.79
C GLU A 184 -19.52 6.84 -4.81
N GLY A 185 -20.11 7.60 -3.85
CA GLY A 185 -21.13 7.09 -2.92
C GLY A 185 -20.58 6.46 -1.64
N VAL A 186 -19.28 6.58 -1.37
CA VAL A 186 -18.70 6.14 -0.10
C VAL A 186 -19.15 7.06 1.03
N LYS A 187 -19.65 6.48 2.11
CA LYS A 187 -20.03 7.20 3.34
C LYS A 187 -18.81 7.41 4.22
N ILE A 188 -18.75 8.54 4.94
CA ILE A 188 -17.66 8.80 5.89
C ILE A 188 -18.26 9.10 7.26
N ALA A 189 -17.93 8.26 8.24
CA ALA A 189 -18.31 8.42 9.64
C ALA A 189 -17.13 9.02 10.44
N PHE A 190 -17.12 10.34 10.55
CA PHE A 190 -16.13 11.06 11.35
C PHE A 190 -16.37 10.92 12.86
N LEU A 191 -15.33 11.14 13.65
CA LEU A 191 -15.35 11.07 15.12
C LEU A 191 -15.86 9.72 15.64
N ASN A 192 -15.59 8.66 14.88
CA ASN A 192 -15.93 7.29 15.21
C ASN A 192 -14.68 6.41 15.19
N ASN A 193 -14.59 5.49 16.12
CA ASN A 193 -13.52 4.50 16.15
C ASN A 193 -14.09 3.11 16.36
N ILE A 194 -13.45 2.10 15.79
CA ILE A 194 -13.80 0.70 16.02
C ILE A 194 -13.30 0.34 17.42
N LYS A 195 -14.21 -0.10 18.27
CA LYS A 195 -13.87 -0.57 19.61
C LYS A 195 -13.63 -2.06 19.63
N ASP A 196 -14.46 -2.79 18.88
CA ASP A 196 -14.48 -4.24 18.91
C ASP A 196 -14.98 -4.80 17.59
N ILE A 197 -14.51 -5.98 17.24
CA ILE A 197 -14.94 -6.74 16.06
C ILE A 197 -15.66 -7.99 16.58
N LEU A 198 -16.97 -8.04 16.41
CA LEU A 198 -17.78 -9.16 16.81
C LEU A 198 -17.96 -10.09 15.63
N LYS A 199 -17.68 -11.36 15.80
CA LYS A 199 -17.93 -12.42 14.83
C LYS A 199 -19.28 -13.07 15.16
N ASP A 200 -20.07 -13.40 14.15
CA ASP A 200 -21.25 -14.24 14.34
C ASP A 200 -20.87 -15.73 14.46
N GLU A 201 -21.86 -16.58 14.72
CA GLU A 201 -21.67 -18.03 14.88
C GLU A 201 -21.13 -18.72 13.61
N THR A 202 -21.27 -18.07 12.45
CA THR A 202 -20.77 -18.56 11.15
C THR A 202 -19.37 -18.07 10.84
N GLU A 203 -18.80 -17.21 11.68
CA GLU A 203 -17.54 -16.47 11.44
C GLU A 203 -17.51 -15.66 10.12
N MET A 204 -18.64 -15.54 9.42
CA MET A 204 -18.75 -14.89 8.11
C MET A 204 -19.19 -13.41 8.17
N PHE A 205 -19.75 -12.97 9.29
CA PHE A 205 -20.21 -11.61 9.46
C PHE A 205 -19.47 -10.93 10.60
N VAL A 206 -18.98 -9.72 10.31
CA VAL A 206 -18.28 -8.90 11.28
C VAL A 206 -19.18 -7.73 11.66
N VAL A 207 -19.56 -7.63 12.92
CA VAL A 207 -20.26 -6.48 13.47
C VAL A 207 -19.27 -5.60 14.21
N PHE A 208 -19.14 -4.36 13.79
CA PHE A 208 -18.26 -3.40 14.43
C PHE A 208 -18.99 -2.65 15.53
N LYS A 209 -18.46 -2.68 16.74
CA LYS A 209 -18.92 -1.83 17.82
C LYS A 209 -18.24 -0.48 17.73
N LEU A 210 -18.94 0.54 17.23
CA LEU A 210 -18.42 1.90 17.11
C LEU A 210 -18.47 2.61 18.46
N ARG A 211 -17.44 3.38 18.76
CA ARG A 211 -17.38 4.32 19.87
C ARG A 211 -17.21 5.73 19.32
N LYS A 212 -18.09 6.66 19.74
CA LYS A 212 -17.87 8.08 19.44
C LYS A 212 -16.52 8.51 20.05
N TRP A 213 -15.69 9.11 19.24
CA TRP A 213 -14.38 9.59 19.63
C TRP A 213 -14.52 11.02 20.14
N ASN A 214 -14.02 11.30 21.34
CA ASN A 214 -13.96 12.66 21.85
C ASN A 214 -12.58 13.25 21.58
N LEU A 215 -12.52 14.15 20.61
CA LEU A 215 -11.29 14.80 20.14
C LEU A 215 -10.61 15.63 21.24
N GLU A 216 -11.38 16.37 22.06
CA GLU A 216 -10.85 17.21 23.14
C GLU A 216 -10.11 16.37 24.19
N LYS A 217 -10.68 15.20 24.54
CA LYS A 217 -10.05 14.30 25.50
C LYS A 217 -8.73 13.72 24.98
N TRP A 218 -8.60 13.56 23.65
CA TRP A 218 -7.39 13.04 23.03
C TRP A 218 -6.30 14.10 22.94
N MET A 219 -6.63 15.33 22.53
CA MET A 219 -5.68 16.45 22.49
C MET A 219 -5.06 16.70 23.88
N ASN A 220 -5.85 16.65 24.93
CA ASN A 220 -5.37 16.79 26.31
C ASN A 220 -4.41 15.65 26.73
N LEU A 221 -4.55 14.44 26.17
CA LEU A 221 -3.62 13.33 26.44
C LEU A 221 -2.30 13.47 25.67
N GLU A 222 -2.32 14.00 24.45
CA GLU A 222 -1.08 14.30 23.69
C GLU A 222 -0.30 15.45 24.34
N GLU A 223 -0.95 16.50 24.79
CA GLU A 223 -0.29 17.59 25.54
C GLU A 223 0.36 17.10 26.83
N GLN A 224 -0.30 16.19 27.56
CA GLN A 224 0.26 15.59 28.78
C GLN A 224 1.42 14.61 28.49
N ALA A 225 1.44 13.97 27.33
CA ALA A 225 2.52 13.10 26.90
C ALA A 225 3.75 13.85 26.38
N ALA A 226 3.53 15.02 25.77
CA ALA A 226 4.59 15.89 25.25
C ALA A 226 5.32 16.69 26.37
N THR A 227 4.73 16.73 27.58
CA THR A 227 5.29 17.44 28.75
C THR A 227 6.00 16.51 29.74
N LYS A 228 6.13 15.23 29.42
CA LYS A 228 6.94 14.23 30.19
C LYS A 228 8.14 13.80 29.37
#